data_cbbeb84903c2eda6bf9e73f970a991f2
#
_entry.id   cbbeb84903c2eda6bf9e73f970a991f2
#
_cell.length_a   1.000
_cell.length_b   1.000
_cell.length_c   1.000
_cell.angle_alpha   90.00
_cell.angle_beta   90.00
_cell.angle_gamma   90.00
#
_symmetry.space_group_name_H-M   'P 1'
#
loop_
_entity.id
_entity.type
_entity.pdbx_description
1 polymer ?
#
loop_
_entity_poly.entity_id
_entity_poly.type
_entity_poly.pdbx_seq_one_letter_code
_entity_poly.pdbx_strand_id
1 'polypeptide(L)'
;MLPLLLLLVLGPGLGLGAASWRSHVHRRGLLELAGTMNCVGTRNPLSYISYGCYCGLGGHGQPRDAIDWCCHRHDCCYTRAEQAGCSPKMERYSWQCVNQSIVCGPAENECQEILCRCDQEIANCLAQTEYNLKYLLYPRFLCDTDSPRCD
;
A
#
# COMPACT_ATOMS: atom_id res chain seq x y z
N MET A 1 14.00 39.15 28.49
CA MET A 1 13.02 38.20 29.04
C MET A 1 12.05 37.70 27.97
N LEU A 2 11.37 38.58 27.25
CA LEU A 2 10.44 38.19 26.18
C LEU A 2 11.07 37.37 25.06
N PRO A 3 12.28 37.65 24.54
CA PRO A 3 12.85 36.86 23.47
C PRO A 3 13.22 35.42 23.87
N LEU A 4 13.51 35.21 25.16
CA LEU A 4 13.82 33.87 25.65
C LEU A 4 12.56 33.00 25.71
N LEU A 5 11.44 33.57 26.06
CA LEU A 5 10.15 32.88 26.09
C LEU A 5 9.70 32.46 24.69
N LEU A 6 9.91 33.32 23.70
CA LEU A 6 9.60 33.02 22.30
C LEU A 6 10.42 31.84 21.77
N LEU A 7 11.69 31.76 22.14
CA LEU A 7 12.57 30.66 21.72
C LEU A 7 12.13 29.32 22.32
N LEU A 8 11.66 29.34 23.56
CA LEU A 8 11.17 28.13 24.23
C LEU A 8 9.87 27.59 23.61
N VAL A 9 9.02 28.49 23.12
CA VAL A 9 7.76 28.08 22.48
C VAL A 9 7.98 27.50 21.09
N LEU A 10 8.99 27.99 20.36
CA LEU A 10 9.29 27.52 19.02
C LEU A 10 10.05 26.19 19.00
N GLY A 11 10.86 25.94 20.02
CA GLY A 11 11.67 24.72 20.07
C GLY A 11 10.88 23.42 20.11
N PRO A 12 9.87 23.27 20.98
CA PRO A 12 9.07 22.04 21.02
C PRO A 12 8.28 21.80 19.75
N GLY A 13 7.78 22.85 19.12
CA GLY A 13 7.03 22.73 17.88
C GLY A 13 7.84 22.16 16.72
N LEU A 14 9.09 22.58 16.61
CA LEU A 14 10.00 22.09 15.58
C LEU A 14 10.36 20.63 15.81
N GLY A 15 10.52 20.21 17.07
CA GLY A 15 10.80 18.82 17.40
C GLY A 15 9.66 17.88 17.05
N LEU A 16 8.43 18.30 17.30
CA LEU A 16 7.22 17.54 16.97
C LEU A 16 7.04 17.40 15.46
N GLY A 17 7.31 18.47 14.71
CA GLY A 17 7.25 18.44 13.26
C GLY A 17 8.25 17.45 12.65
N ALA A 18 9.47 17.42 13.18
CA ALA A 18 10.50 16.48 12.72
C ALA A 18 10.14 15.02 13.01
N ALA A 19 9.56 14.72 14.18
CA ALA A 19 9.12 13.38 14.53
C ALA A 19 7.99 12.90 13.62
N SER A 20 7.02 13.76 13.32
CA SER A 20 5.92 13.46 12.41
C SER A 20 6.43 13.18 11.00
N TRP A 21 7.41 13.94 10.55
CA TRP A 21 8.02 13.77 9.24
C TRP A 21 8.72 12.43 9.10
N ARG A 22 9.42 11.99 10.14
CA ARG A 22 10.10 10.69 10.15
C ARG A 22 9.13 9.52 10.02
N SER A 23 7.97 9.58 10.65
CA SER A 23 7.00 8.50 10.54
C SER A 23 6.42 8.40 9.13
N HIS A 24 6.35 9.48 8.37
CA HIS A 24 5.93 9.47 6.97
C HIS A 24 6.95 8.76 6.06
N VAL A 25 8.25 8.87 6.34
CA VAL A 25 9.30 8.25 5.53
C VAL A 25 9.16 6.73 5.48
N HIS A 26 8.77 6.10 6.59
CA HIS A 26 8.61 4.65 6.66
C HIS A 26 7.40 4.11 5.92
N ARG A 27 6.50 4.98 5.43
CA ARG A 27 5.25 4.59 4.77
C ARG A 27 5.16 5.06 3.32
N ARG A 28 6.28 5.42 2.71
CA ARG A 28 6.28 6.01 1.36
C ARG A 28 5.63 5.13 0.31
N GLY A 29 5.99 3.83 0.27
CA GLY A 29 5.42 2.89 -0.68
C GLY A 29 3.94 2.66 -0.47
N LEU A 30 3.47 2.63 0.77
CA LEU A 30 2.06 2.47 1.09
C LEU A 30 1.23 3.70 0.70
N LEU A 31 1.82 4.90 0.75
CA LEU A 31 1.15 6.12 0.29
C LEU A 31 0.89 6.07 -1.22
N GLU A 32 1.87 5.59 -1.99
CA GLU A 32 1.69 5.44 -3.43
C GLU A 32 0.58 4.42 -3.72
N LEU A 33 0.59 3.28 -3.03
CA LEU A 33 -0.45 2.26 -3.17
C LEU A 33 -1.84 2.83 -2.88
N ALA A 34 -2.00 3.53 -1.77
CA ALA A 34 -3.27 4.16 -1.43
C ALA A 34 -3.72 5.16 -2.49
N GLY A 35 -2.79 5.96 -3.00
CA GLY A 35 -3.07 6.92 -4.06
C GLY A 35 -3.55 6.27 -5.34
N THR A 36 -2.91 5.17 -5.76
CA THR A 36 -3.31 4.45 -6.96
C THR A 36 -4.71 3.82 -6.81
N MET A 37 -5.03 3.29 -5.63
CA MET A 37 -6.36 2.78 -5.34
C MET A 37 -7.43 3.87 -5.45
N ASN A 38 -7.14 5.05 -4.89
CA ASN A 38 -8.06 6.19 -4.97
C ASN A 38 -8.25 6.68 -6.40
N CYS A 39 -7.25 6.54 -7.25
CA CYS A 39 -7.30 7.01 -8.63
C CYS A 39 -8.39 6.29 -9.43
N VAL A 40 -8.44 4.97 -9.34
CA VAL A 40 -9.32 4.15 -10.19
C VAL A 40 -10.55 3.64 -9.47
N GLY A 41 -10.50 3.51 -8.15
CA GLY A 41 -11.59 2.93 -7.36
C GLY A 41 -12.40 3.98 -6.62
N THR A 42 -13.57 3.57 -6.16
CA THR A 42 -14.47 4.41 -5.38
C THR A 42 -14.39 4.12 -3.88
N ARG A 43 -13.79 2.99 -3.49
CA ARG A 43 -13.69 2.60 -2.09
C ARG A 43 -12.47 3.24 -1.44
N ASN A 44 -12.60 3.57 -0.15
CA ASN A 44 -11.50 4.03 0.65
C ASN A 44 -10.45 2.91 0.78
N PRO A 45 -9.16 3.19 0.53
CA PRO A 45 -8.10 2.19 0.69
C PRO A 45 -8.06 1.52 2.06
N LEU A 46 -8.54 2.18 3.11
CA LEU A 46 -8.63 1.59 4.45
C LEU A 46 -9.54 0.36 4.49
N SER A 47 -10.45 0.22 3.51
CA SER A 47 -11.34 -0.93 3.39
C SER A 47 -10.59 -2.25 3.17
N TYR A 48 -9.32 -2.18 2.78
CA TYR A 48 -8.49 -3.35 2.46
C TYR A 48 -7.37 -3.61 3.45
N ILE A 49 -7.32 -2.89 4.57
CA ILE A 49 -6.23 -3.05 5.55
C ILE A 49 -6.29 -4.43 6.22
N SER A 50 -7.49 -4.93 6.47
CA SER A 50 -7.67 -6.25 7.08
C SER A 50 -8.90 -6.92 6.48
N TYR A 51 -8.69 -7.56 5.34
CA TYR A 51 -9.77 -8.19 4.58
C TYR A 51 -9.31 -9.57 4.11
N GLY A 52 -10.15 -10.58 4.32
CA GLY A 52 -9.86 -11.93 3.89
C GLY A 52 -8.57 -12.49 4.47
N CYS A 53 -7.90 -13.32 3.69
CA CYS A 53 -6.65 -13.96 4.11
C CYS A 53 -5.40 -13.22 3.63
N TYR A 54 -5.51 -12.31 2.66
CA TYR A 54 -4.34 -11.68 2.03
C TYR A 54 -4.32 -10.17 2.07
N CYS A 55 -5.45 -9.51 2.20
CA CYS A 55 -5.45 -8.05 2.21
C CYS A 55 -5.02 -7.52 3.57
N GLY A 56 -3.89 -6.82 3.60
CA GLY A 56 -3.28 -6.32 4.82
C GLY A 56 -1.89 -6.89 5.00
N LEU A 57 -1.51 -7.21 6.23
CA LEU A 57 -0.18 -7.70 6.56
C LEU A 57 -0.08 -9.21 6.39
N GLY A 58 0.86 -9.64 5.54
CA GLY A 58 1.12 -11.04 5.30
C GLY A 58 -0.05 -11.72 4.60
N GLY A 59 -0.11 -13.05 4.72
CA GLY A 59 -1.20 -13.81 4.18
C GLY A 59 -0.84 -15.26 3.94
N HIS A 60 -1.83 -16.13 4.10
CA HIS A 60 -1.70 -17.54 3.79
C HIS A 60 -3.07 -18.16 3.55
N GLY A 61 -3.10 -19.33 2.96
CA GLY A 61 -4.33 -20.07 2.70
C GLY A 61 -4.91 -19.77 1.33
N GLN A 62 -6.10 -20.27 1.10
CA GLN A 62 -6.82 -19.97 -0.14
C GLN A 62 -7.52 -18.62 -0.02
N PRO A 63 -7.35 -17.75 -1.03
CA PRO A 63 -8.09 -16.48 -1.02
C PRO A 63 -9.60 -16.72 -0.96
N ARG A 64 -10.30 -15.87 -0.24
CA ARG A 64 -11.73 -16.07 0.06
C ARG A 64 -12.67 -15.59 -1.05
N ASP A 65 -12.28 -14.55 -1.79
CA ASP A 65 -13.10 -13.98 -2.87
C ASP A 65 -12.22 -13.25 -3.89
N ALA A 66 -12.85 -12.55 -4.82
CA ALA A 66 -12.13 -11.82 -5.87
C ALA A 66 -11.20 -10.74 -5.32
N ILE A 67 -11.63 -10.02 -4.28
CA ILE A 67 -10.79 -9.01 -3.62
C ILE A 67 -9.55 -9.67 -3.03
N ASP A 68 -9.73 -10.78 -2.32
CA ASP A 68 -8.64 -11.50 -1.69
C ASP A 68 -7.64 -12.04 -2.72
N TRP A 69 -8.13 -12.49 -3.88
CA TRP A 69 -7.28 -12.87 -5.00
C TRP A 69 -6.46 -11.70 -5.53
N CYS A 70 -7.06 -10.49 -5.61
CA CYS A 70 -6.30 -9.30 -6.00
C CYS A 70 -5.14 -9.05 -5.03
N CYS A 71 -5.40 -9.17 -3.74
CA CYS A 71 -4.38 -8.98 -2.71
C CYS A 71 -3.31 -10.06 -2.77
N HIS A 72 -3.69 -11.30 -3.00
CA HIS A 72 -2.73 -12.40 -3.16
C HIS A 72 -1.78 -12.15 -4.34
N ARG A 73 -2.32 -11.76 -5.49
CA ARG A 73 -1.50 -11.44 -6.66
C ARG A 73 -0.57 -10.27 -6.41
N HIS A 74 -1.04 -9.28 -5.66
CA HIS A 74 -0.22 -8.13 -5.29
C HIS A 74 0.93 -8.55 -4.38
N ASP A 75 0.67 -9.41 -3.41
CA ASP A 75 1.71 -9.95 -2.54
C ASP A 75 2.75 -10.72 -3.37
N CYS A 76 2.32 -11.48 -4.36
CA CYS A 76 3.23 -12.17 -5.28
C CYS A 76 4.07 -11.19 -6.10
N CYS A 77 3.46 -10.11 -6.57
CA CYS A 77 4.15 -9.07 -7.33
C CYS A 77 5.25 -8.43 -6.48
N TYR A 78 4.93 -8.09 -5.23
CA TYR A 78 5.90 -7.54 -4.29
C TYR A 78 7.01 -8.53 -3.96
N THR A 79 6.69 -9.81 -3.83
CA THR A 79 7.70 -10.84 -3.59
C THR A 79 8.69 -10.91 -4.76
N ARG A 80 8.21 -10.84 -6.00
CA ARG A 80 9.08 -10.79 -7.18
C ARG A 80 9.96 -9.53 -7.18
N ALA A 81 9.39 -8.40 -6.77
CA ALA A 81 10.16 -7.16 -6.65
C ALA A 81 11.26 -7.30 -5.61
N GLU A 82 10.96 -7.89 -4.46
CA GLU A 82 11.96 -8.14 -3.42
C GLU A 82 13.07 -9.06 -3.91
N GLN A 83 12.75 -10.09 -4.65
CA GLN A 83 13.73 -11.00 -5.25
C GLN A 83 14.63 -10.27 -6.26
N ALA A 84 14.13 -9.22 -6.87
CA ALA A 84 14.92 -8.36 -7.77
C ALA A 84 15.71 -7.28 -7.02
N GLY A 85 15.67 -7.27 -5.69
CA GLY A 85 16.42 -6.31 -4.87
C GLY A 85 15.66 -5.04 -4.53
N CYS A 86 14.36 -4.99 -4.79
CA CYS A 86 13.55 -3.82 -4.49
C CYS A 86 12.97 -3.87 -3.07
N SER A 87 12.60 -2.71 -2.54
CA SER A 87 11.98 -2.58 -1.23
C SER A 87 10.56 -2.00 -1.39
N PRO A 88 9.56 -2.84 -1.69
CA PRO A 88 8.24 -2.38 -2.11
C PRO A 88 7.55 -1.40 -1.16
N LYS A 89 7.69 -1.61 0.15
CA LYS A 89 6.98 -0.78 1.14
C LYS A 89 7.70 0.52 1.46
N MET A 90 8.94 0.67 1.02
CA MET A 90 9.79 1.81 1.37
C MET A 90 10.15 2.68 0.18
N GLU A 91 10.24 2.11 -1.01
CA GLU A 91 10.60 2.86 -2.21
C GLU A 91 9.43 3.65 -2.75
N ARG A 92 9.71 4.86 -3.18
CA ARG A 92 8.73 5.71 -3.86
C ARG A 92 8.91 5.60 -5.37
N TYR A 93 7.85 5.89 -6.09
CA TYR A 93 7.88 6.00 -7.55
C TYR A 93 7.01 7.17 -7.99
N SER A 94 7.24 7.66 -9.21
CA SER A 94 6.45 8.71 -9.82
C SER A 94 5.30 8.12 -10.61
N TRP A 95 4.14 8.74 -10.47
CA TRP A 95 2.94 8.32 -11.17
C TRP A 95 1.95 9.47 -11.24
N GLN A 96 0.98 9.37 -12.12
CA GLN A 96 -0.08 10.36 -12.27
C GLN A 96 -1.42 9.66 -12.40
N CYS A 97 -2.46 10.33 -11.91
CA CYS A 97 -3.83 9.89 -12.14
C CYS A 97 -4.42 10.76 -13.25
N VAL A 98 -4.67 10.15 -14.39
CA VAL A 98 -5.18 10.84 -15.58
C VAL A 98 -6.51 10.19 -15.98
N ASN A 99 -7.59 10.94 -15.85
CA ASN A 99 -8.94 10.43 -16.18
C ASN A 99 -9.23 9.08 -15.52
N GLN A 100 -8.95 8.99 -14.22
CA GLN A 100 -9.14 7.78 -13.42
C GLN A 100 -8.30 6.59 -13.91
N SER A 101 -7.22 6.86 -14.61
CA SER A 101 -6.24 5.85 -15.03
C SER A 101 -4.88 6.15 -14.42
N ILE A 102 -4.20 5.11 -13.98
CA ILE A 102 -2.86 5.23 -13.42
C ILE A 102 -1.85 5.25 -14.54
N VAL A 103 -1.01 6.29 -14.57
CA VAL A 103 0.09 6.40 -15.52
C VAL A 103 1.40 6.35 -14.72
N CYS A 104 2.15 5.28 -14.90
CA CYS A 104 3.44 5.09 -14.21
C CYS A 104 4.55 5.87 -14.90
N GLY A 105 5.44 6.45 -14.09
CA GLY A 105 6.63 7.12 -14.61
C GLY A 105 6.61 8.63 -14.43
N PRO A 106 7.72 9.29 -14.69
CA PRO A 106 8.98 8.71 -15.15
C PRO A 106 9.67 7.88 -14.06
N ALA A 107 10.29 6.77 -14.44
CA ALA A 107 11.01 5.89 -13.53
C ALA A 107 12.52 6.11 -13.65
N GLU A 108 13.20 6.25 -12.51
CA GLU A 108 14.64 6.42 -12.47
C GLU A 108 15.39 5.09 -12.51
N ASN A 109 14.69 4.01 -12.15
CA ASN A 109 15.29 2.67 -12.10
C ASN A 109 14.20 1.62 -12.30
N GLU A 110 14.63 0.37 -12.44
CA GLU A 110 13.73 -0.75 -12.67
C GLU A 110 12.77 -1.00 -11.50
N CYS A 111 13.23 -0.80 -10.27
CA CYS A 111 12.37 -1.00 -9.09
C CYS A 111 11.17 -0.07 -9.10
N GLN A 112 11.36 1.19 -9.42
CA GLN A 112 10.25 2.14 -9.48
C GLN A 112 9.22 1.72 -10.53
N GLU A 113 9.67 1.22 -11.66
CA GLU A 113 8.79 0.73 -12.72
C GLU A 113 8.00 -0.50 -12.26
N ILE A 114 8.68 -1.48 -11.66
CA ILE A 114 8.05 -2.71 -11.17
C ILE A 114 7.01 -2.39 -10.11
N LEU A 115 7.36 -1.56 -9.13
CA LEU A 115 6.46 -1.25 -8.01
C LEU A 115 5.22 -0.49 -8.45
N CYS A 116 5.38 0.46 -9.36
CA CYS A 116 4.22 1.17 -9.89
C CYS A 116 3.28 0.21 -10.63
N ARG A 117 3.82 -0.74 -11.38
CA ARG A 117 3.00 -1.74 -12.09
C ARG A 117 2.29 -2.68 -11.13
N CYS A 118 2.96 -3.10 -10.06
CA CYS A 118 2.31 -3.92 -9.03
C CYS A 118 1.10 -3.22 -8.44
N ASP A 119 1.25 -1.94 -8.12
CA ASP A 119 0.19 -1.16 -7.51
C ASP A 119 -0.91 -0.83 -8.53
N GLN A 120 -0.56 -0.57 -9.77
CA GLN A 120 -1.52 -0.38 -10.85
C GLN A 120 -2.39 -1.63 -11.04
N GLU A 121 -1.79 -2.80 -11.02
CA GLU A 121 -2.51 -4.06 -11.18
C GLU A 121 -3.53 -4.29 -10.07
N ILE A 122 -3.14 -4.09 -8.79
CA ILE A 122 -4.09 -4.30 -7.70
C ILE A 122 -5.19 -3.24 -7.71
N ALA A 123 -4.84 -1.98 -7.97
CA ALA A 123 -5.84 -0.92 -8.02
C ALA A 123 -6.91 -1.21 -9.07
N ASN A 124 -6.50 -1.61 -10.27
CA ASN A 124 -7.41 -1.99 -11.34
C ASN A 124 -8.20 -3.25 -11.01
N CYS A 125 -7.55 -4.22 -10.40
CA CYS A 125 -8.19 -5.47 -9.97
C CYS A 125 -9.31 -5.19 -8.97
N LEU A 126 -9.01 -4.44 -7.92
CA LEU A 126 -9.97 -4.12 -6.86
C LEU A 126 -11.15 -3.28 -7.37
N ALA A 127 -10.92 -2.40 -8.32
CA ALA A 127 -11.96 -1.55 -8.89
C ALA A 127 -13.04 -2.35 -9.61
N GLN A 128 -12.76 -3.58 -10.00
CA GLN A 128 -13.69 -4.44 -10.72
C GLN A 128 -14.40 -5.45 -9.83
N THR A 129 -14.20 -5.36 -8.51
CA THR A 129 -14.72 -6.34 -7.56
C THR A 129 -15.90 -5.79 -6.77
N GLU A 130 -16.70 -6.71 -6.23
CA GLU A 130 -17.74 -6.39 -5.26
C GLU A 130 -17.18 -6.60 -3.85
N TYR A 131 -17.50 -5.66 -2.95
CA TYR A 131 -17.02 -5.71 -1.57
C TYR A 131 -17.95 -6.56 -0.71
N ASN A 132 -17.37 -7.50 0.01
CA ASN A 132 -18.13 -8.43 0.85
C ASN A 132 -17.79 -8.21 2.32
N LEU A 133 -18.69 -7.58 3.06
CA LEU A 133 -18.48 -7.23 4.47
C LEU A 133 -18.12 -8.42 5.36
N LYS A 134 -18.55 -9.62 4.99
CA LYS A 134 -18.25 -10.81 5.83
C LYS A 134 -16.77 -11.13 5.89
N TYR A 135 -15.97 -10.62 4.95
CA TYR A 135 -14.52 -10.85 4.95
C TYR A 135 -13.72 -9.68 5.55
N LEU A 136 -14.39 -8.59 5.92
CA LEU A 136 -13.72 -7.51 6.65
C LEU A 136 -13.41 -8.00 8.06
N LEU A 137 -12.18 -7.80 8.51
CA LEU A 137 -11.67 -8.30 9.79
C LEU A 137 -11.80 -9.83 9.92
N TYR A 138 -11.61 -10.52 8.80
CA TYR A 138 -11.70 -11.97 8.77
C TYR A 138 -10.62 -12.62 9.65
N PRO A 139 -10.99 -13.56 10.55
CA PRO A 139 -9.99 -14.15 11.45
C PRO A 139 -8.95 -14.97 10.68
N ARG A 140 -7.68 -14.65 10.88
CA ARG A 140 -6.59 -15.31 10.18
C ARG A 140 -6.48 -16.80 10.47
N PHE A 141 -6.92 -17.24 11.65
CA PHE A 141 -6.90 -18.67 12.00
C PHE A 141 -7.85 -19.49 11.14
N LEU A 142 -8.82 -18.87 10.46
CA LEU A 142 -9.70 -19.56 9.53
C LEU A 142 -9.09 -19.74 8.14
N CYS A 143 -7.95 -19.10 7.88
CA CYS A 143 -7.25 -19.25 6.61
C CYS A 143 -6.48 -20.56 6.57
N ASP A 144 -6.53 -21.25 5.42
CA ASP A 144 -5.90 -22.54 5.24
C ASP A 144 -4.39 -22.49 5.40
N THR A 145 -3.75 -23.64 5.62
CA THR A 145 -2.30 -23.73 5.67
C THR A 145 -1.69 -23.77 4.27
N ASP A 146 -2.41 -24.34 3.31
CA ASP A 146 -1.95 -24.42 1.93
C ASP A 146 -2.31 -23.14 1.17
N SER A 147 -1.32 -22.55 0.52
CA SER A 147 -1.48 -21.31 -0.24
C SER A 147 -1.28 -21.57 -1.73
N PRO A 148 -2.00 -20.86 -2.61
CA PRO A 148 -1.73 -20.97 -4.04
C PRO A 148 -0.36 -20.38 -4.37
N ARG A 149 0.26 -20.92 -5.42
CA ARG A 149 1.58 -20.49 -5.85
C ARG A 149 1.50 -19.14 -6.55
N CYS A 150 2.64 -18.45 -6.57
CA CYS A 150 2.74 -17.12 -7.16
C CYS A 150 3.03 -17.12 -8.67
N ASP A 151 3.05 -18.20 -9.32
CA ASP A 151 3.46 -18.23 -10.73
C ASP A 151 2.61 -17.34 -11.62
#